data_6af7bff8353fd8d3e3d19ac8efcccfcd
#
_entry.id   6af7bff8353fd8d3e3d19ac8efcccfcd
#
_cell.length_a   1.000
_cell.length_b   1.000
_cell.length_c   1.000
_cell.angle_alpha   90.00
_cell.angle_beta   90.00
_cell.angle_gamma   90.00
#
_symmetry.space_group_name_H-M   'P 1'
#
loop_
_entity.id
_entity.type
_entity.pdbx_description
1 polymer ?
#
loop_
_entity_poly.entity_id
_entity_poly.type
_entity_poly.pdbx_seq_one_letter_code
_entity_poly.pdbx_strand_id
1 'polypeptide(L)'
;MVGVAALLTAAAAYLGLEGFSSAQSNSPAPIRQWFTDPAARPALATVMRGQPCPGAPFSLPSDGLIGLLWNDPAGPYTVFSTHTGIDIFGDGDPGTVPVVAAYGGYLTRLREWRASVIIRHEDPLAPGRTIWSYYTHMASRTGDRSFIEPAFPPGTREMWVEQGTLLGYQGEYTGNSPAPVGLHLHFSLVLSEPDGSFRNEGRLANTLDPSPYLGMPLNIAERPARPIGCRAL
;
A
#
# COMPACT_ATOMS: atom_id res chain seq x y z
N MET A 1 -28.02 24.60 31.70
CA MET A 1 -28.24 23.16 31.45
C MET A 1 -28.28 22.76 29.96
N VAL A 2 -27.62 23.51 29.05
CA VAL A 2 -27.62 23.22 27.60
C VAL A 2 -26.30 22.53 27.15
N GLY A 3 -25.26 22.51 28.00
CA GLY A 3 -23.93 22.01 27.59
C GLY A 3 -23.72 20.49 27.70
N VAL A 4 -24.51 19.78 28.51
CA VAL A 4 -24.28 18.33 28.74
C VAL A 4 -24.90 17.45 27.66
N ALA A 5 -26.03 17.88 27.08
CA ALA A 5 -26.70 17.12 26.01
C ALA A 5 -25.93 17.13 24.69
N ALA A 6 -25.23 18.24 24.36
CA ALA A 6 -24.44 18.37 23.12
C ALA A 6 -23.16 17.53 23.14
N LEU A 7 -22.54 17.34 24.33
CA LEU A 7 -21.35 16.50 24.48
C LEU A 7 -21.68 14.99 24.39
N LEU A 8 -22.83 14.57 24.90
CA LEU A 8 -23.26 13.17 24.81
C LEU A 8 -23.68 12.76 23.39
N THR A 9 -24.26 13.67 22.61
CA THR A 9 -24.60 13.40 21.20
C THR A 9 -23.37 13.33 20.31
N ALA A 10 -22.33 14.17 20.54
CA ALA A 10 -21.09 14.12 19.80
C ALA A 10 -20.28 12.84 20.10
N ALA A 11 -20.23 12.40 21.37
CA ALA A 11 -19.55 11.17 21.75
C ALA A 11 -20.27 9.93 21.19
N ALA A 12 -21.60 9.90 21.20
CA ALA A 12 -22.37 8.79 20.62
C ALA A 12 -22.25 8.73 19.09
N ALA A 13 -22.16 9.87 18.41
CA ALA A 13 -21.90 9.92 16.97
C ALA A 13 -20.49 9.45 16.62
N TYR A 14 -19.48 9.82 17.43
CA TYR A 14 -18.09 9.38 17.22
C TYR A 14 -17.94 7.87 17.43
N LEU A 15 -18.50 7.33 18.52
CA LEU A 15 -18.48 5.89 18.80
C LEU A 15 -19.28 5.08 17.76
N GLY A 16 -20.35 5.64 17.23
CA GLY A 16 -21.15 5.04 16.16
C GLY A 16 -20.38 4.99 14.82
N LEU A 17 -19.60 6.01 14.49
CA LEU A 17 -18.78 6.07 13.29
C LEU A 17 -17.60 5.10 13.35
N GLU A 18 -16.95 4.97 14.50
CA GLU A 18 -15.87 3.99 14.70
C GLU A 18 -16.39 2.55 14.62
N GLY A 19 -17.52 2.27 15.24
CA GLY A 19 -18.17 0.96 15.18
C GLY A 19 -18.64 0.59 13.76
N PHE A 20 -19.14 1.56 13.01
CA PHE A 20 -19.57 1.38 11.62
C PHE A 20 -18.37 1.12 10.69
N SER A 21 -17.28 1.89 10.85
CA SER A 21 -16.04 1.72 10.06
C SER A 21 -15.43 0.34 10.27
N SER A 22 -15.29 -0.11 11.52
CA SER A 22 -14.71 -1.43 11.83
C SER A 22 -15.60 -2.59 11.39
N ALA A 23 -16.90 -2.42 11.32
CA ALA A 23 -17.83 -3.44 10.83
C ALA A 23 -17.74 -3.64 9.31
N GLN A 24 -17.24 -2.66 8.57
CA GLN A 24 -17.10 -2.74 7.11
C GLN A 24 -15.77 -3.37 6.66
N SER A 25 -14.74 -3.41 7.51
CA SER A 25 -13.43 -3.95 7.21
C SER A 25 -13.15 -5.25 7.94
N ASN A 26 -12.54 -6.21 7.25
CA ASN A 26 -12.01 -7.45 7.84
C ASN A 26 -10.48 -7.42 8.02
N SER A 27 -9.84 -6.28 7.80
CA SER A 27 -8.38 -6.10 7.92
C SER A 27 -7.85 -6.04 9.36
N PRO A 28 -8.55 -5.47 10.37
CA PRO A 28 -7.97 -5.29 11.70
C PRO A 28 -7.59 -6.59 12.41
N ALA A 29 -8.37 -7.65 12.25
CA ALA A 29 -8.11 -8.92 12.93
C ALA A 29 -6.81 -9.60 12.46
N PRO A 30 -6.59 -9.85 11.16
CA PRO A 30 -5.33 -10.42 10.68
C PRO A 30 -4.12 -9.51 10.92
N ILE A 31 -4.26 -8.18 10.84
CA ILE A 31 -3.18 -7.24 11.16
C ILE A 31 -2.79 -7.35 12.63
N ARG A 32 -3.75 -7.35 13.54
CA ARG A 32 -3.49 -7.56 14.98
C ARG A 32 -2.77 -8.88 15.22
N GLN A 33 -3.27 -9.97 14.64
CA GLN A 33 -2.65 -11.29 14.78
C GLN A 33 -1.21 -11.30 14.27
N TRP A 34 -0.93 -10.65 13.14
CA TRP A 34 0.42 -10.52 12.58
C TRP A 34 1.43 -9.93 13.56
N PHE A 35 1.01 -8.87 14.30
CA PHE A 35 1.90 -8.19 15.24
C PHE A 35 1.97 -8.86 16.62
N THR A 36 0.93 -9.57 17.05
CA THR A 36 0.87 -10.16 18.40
C THR A 36 1.24 -11.63 18.45
N ASP A 37 1.19 -12.36 17.32
CA ASP A 37 1.45 -13.79 17.25
C ASP A 37 2.40 -14.11 16.07
N PRO A 38 3.73 -14.05 16.28
CA PRO A 38 4.70 -14.38 15.23
C PRO A 38 4.54 -15.80 14.66
N ALA A 39 4.03 -16.77 15.45
CA ALA A 39 3.83 -18.13 14.98
C ALA A 39 2.70 -18.25 13.94
N ALA A 40 1.77 -17.31 13.91
CA ALA A 40 0.69 -17.27 12.92
C ALA A 40 1.13 -16.67 11.56
N ARG A 41 2.24 -15.94 11.50
CA ARG A 41 2.66 -15.20 10.29
C ARG A 41 2.76 -16.07 9.04
N PRO A 42 3.33 -17.28 9.05
CA PRO A 42 3.39 -18.13 7.86
C PRO A 42 2.02 -18.48 7.26
N ALA A 43 0.99 -18.60 8.10
CA ALA A 43 -0.38 -18.90 7.67
C ALA A 43 -1.13 -17.66 7.15
N LEU A 44 -0.65 -16.44 7.42
CA LEU A 44 -1.24 -15.18 7.03
C LEU A 44 -0.52 -14.53 5.84
N ALA A 45 0.74 -14.92 5.59
CA ALA A 45 1.59 -14.32 4.58
C ALA A 45 1.22 -14.80 3.17
N THR A 46 1.20 -13.86 2.24
CA THR A 46 1.26 -14.11 0.79
C THR A 46 2.72 -14.05 0.36
N VAL A 47 3.25 -15.17 -0.15
CA VAL A 47 4.66 -15.31 -0.54
C VAL A 47 4.70 -15.61 -2.04
N MET A 48 4.70 -14.54 -2.85
CA MET A 48 4.72 -14.64 -4.32
C MET A 48 5.26 -13.36 -4.98
N ARG A 49 6.19 -12.69 -4.29
CA ARG A 49 6.85 -11.50 -4.84
C ARG A 49 7.42 -11.76 -6.24
N GLY A 50 7.15 -10.85 -7.17
CA GLY A 50 7.64 -10.93 -8.54
C GLY A 50 6.96 -12.00 -9.40
N GLN A 51 6.01 -12.76 -8.86
CA GLN A 51 5.25 -13.77 -9.61
C GLN A 51 3.86 -13.20 -9.93
N PRO A 52 3.51 -13.01 -11.22
CA PRO A 52 2.17 -12.55 -11.57
C PRO A 52 1.15 -13.68 -11.40
N CYS A 53 -0.06 -13.33 -11.01
CA CYS A 53 -1.20 -14.23 -11.10
C CYS A 53 -1.52 -14.55 -12.58
N PRO A 54 -2.11 -15.71 -12.90
CA PRO A 54 -2.49 -16.04 -14.26
C PRO A 54 -3.33 -14.94 -14.91
N GLY A 55 -2.87 -14.44 -16.07
CA GLY A 55 -3.55 -13.37 -16.81
C GLY A 55 -3.40 -11.95 -16.23
N ALA A 56 -2.78 -11.78 -15.09
CA ALA A 56 -2.52 -10.47 -14.51
C ALA A 56 -1.21 -9.85 -15.06
N PRO A 57 -1.21 -8.55 -15.42
CA PRO A 57 -0.01 -7.90 -15.92
C PRO A 57 1.02 -7.59 -14.83
N PHE A 58 0.58 -7.28 -13.62
CA PHE A 58 1.43 -6.92 -12.50
C PHE A 58 1.70 -8.12 -11.59
N SER A 59 2.88 -8.15 -10.99
CA SER A 59 3.24 -9.09 -9.91
C SER A 59 3.19 -8.40 -8.55
N LEU A 60 3.00 -9.19 -7.48
CA LEU A 60 3.05 -8.68 -6.11
C LEU A 60 4.45 -8.08 -5.84
N PRO A 61 4.54 -6.82 -5.35
CA PRO A 61 5.83 -6.15 -5.20
C PRO A 61 6.64 -6.59 -3.99
N SER A 62 6.03 -7.25 -3.00
CA SER A 62 6.72 -7.71 -1.79
C SER A 62 5.99 -8.88 -1.14
N ASP A 63 6.68 -9.66 -0.31
CA ASP A 63 6.08 -10.74 0.46
C ASP A 63 5.60 -10.25 1.83
N GLY A 64 4.57 -10.90 2.38
CA GLY A 64 4.05 -10.63 3.71
C GLY A 64 2.54 -10.73 3.84
N LEU A 65 1.99 -10.25 4.97
CA LEU A 65 0.55 -10.11 5.14
C LEU A 65 0.05 -8.94 4.29
N ILE A 66 -0.83 -9.19 3.32
CA ILE A 66 -1.61 -8.12 2.70
C ILE A 66 -2.70 -7.71 3.69
N GLY A 67 -2.43 -6.65 4.46
CA GLY A 67 -3.24 -6.21 5.60
C GLY A 67 -4.34 -5.25 5.20
N LEU A 68 -4.04 -3.95 5.07
CA LEU A 68 -4.99 -2.97 4.57
C LEU A 68 -5.16 -3.12 3.05
N LEU A 69 -6.40 -3.00 2.61
CA LEU A 69 -6.79 -3.14 1.21
C LEU A 69 -7.15 -1.78 0.60
N TRP A 70 -7.27 -1.73 -0.71
CA TRP A 70 -7.78 -0.55 -1.40
C TRP A 70 -9.21 -0.24 -0.97
N ASN A 71 -9.48 1.05 -0.71
CA ASN A 71 -10.75 1.58 -0.20
C ASN A 71 -11.12 1.10 1.22
N ASP A 72 -10.13 0.68 2.02
CA ASP A 72 -10.35 0.19 3.38
C ASP A 72 -10.56 1.35 4.37
N PRO A 73 -11.68 1.39 5.11
CA PRO A 73 -11.93 2.38 6.15
C PRO A 73 -11.33 2.02 7.52
N ALA A 74 -10.56 0.91 7.62
CA ALA A 74 -9.93 0.52 8.89
C ALA A 74 -8.91 1.56 9.36
N GLY A 75 -8.81 1.75 10.67
CA GLY A 75 -7.87 2.72 11.24
C GLY A 75 -6.42 2.55 10.76
N PRO A 76 -5.73 3.67 10.50
CA PRO A 76 -6.07 5.05 10.87
C PRO A 76 -7.05 5.76 9.92
N TYR A 77 -7.59 5.07 8.92
CA TYR A 77 -8.54 5.60 7.94
C TYR A 77 -9.97 5.65 8.48
N THR A 78 -10.86 6.29 7.73
CA THR A 78 -12.28 6.46 8.04
C THR A 78 -13.13 6.22 6.80
N VAL A 79 -14.45 6.18 6.93
CA VAL A 79 -15.37 6.08 5.77
C VAL A 79 -15.31 7.30 4.83
N PHE A 80 -14.74 8.41 5.28
CA PHE A 80 -14.58 9.64 4.48
C PHE A 80 -13.17 9.80 3.90
N SER A 81 -12.21 9.02 4.37
CA SER A 81 -10.82 9.02 3.91
C SER A 81 -10.27 7.61 4.01
N THR A 82 -10.58 6.79 3.03
CA THR A 82 -10.21 5.39 2.96
C THR A 82 -8.79 5.19 2.45
N HIS A 83 -8.23 4.00 2.67
CA HIS A 83 -6.89 3.62 2.22
C HIS A 83 -6.80 3.62 0.69
N THR A 84 -5.74 4.19 0.15
CA THR A 84 -5.59 4.49 -1.29
C THR A 84 -4.82 3.42 -2.07
N GLY A 85 -4.30 2.40 -1.39
CA GLY A 85 -3.54 1.30 -1.97
C GLY A 85 -3.71 0.01 -1.20
N ILE A 86 -2.65 -0.77 -1.11
CA ILE A 86 -2.53 -1.95 -0.24
C ILE A 86 -1.29 -1.83 0.65
N ASP A 87 -1.40 -2.29 1.89
CA ASP A 87 -0.26 -2.43 2.79
C ASP A 87 0.16 -3.89 2.92
N ILE A 88 1.44 -4.16 2.66
CA ILE A 88 2.04 -5.48 2.72
C ILE A 88 3.04 -5.50 3.89
N PHE A 89 2.67 -6.13 5.00
CA PHE A 89 3.47 -6.22 6.22
C PHE A 89 4.45 -7.37 6.11
N GLY A 90 5.74 -7.06 6.05
CA GLY A 90 6.81 -8.06 5.92
C GLY A 90 7.12 -8.79 7.22
N ASP A 91 7.67 -10.00 7.09
CA ASP A 91 8.22 -10.78 8.20
C ASP A 91 9.74 -10.68 8.19
N GLY A 92 10.30 -9.75 8.95
CA GLY A 92 11.73 -9.48 9.00
C GLY A 92 12.05 -8.18 9.73
N ASP A 93 13.31 -7.79 9.68
CA ASP A 93 13.76 -6.49 10.19
C ASP A 93 13.63 -5.38 9.15
N PRO A 94 13.50 -4.10 9.57
CA PRO A 94 13.50 -2.98 8.65
C PRO A 94 14.75 -2.96 7.74
N GLY A 95 14.52 -2.88 6.42
CA GLY A 95 15.58 -2.92 5.42
C GLY A 95 16.03 -4.32 5.01
N THR A 96 15.26 -5.37 5.32
CA THR A 96 15.59 -6.76 4.92
C THR A 96 14.55 -7.42 4.02
N VAL A 97 13.29 -6.98 4.06
CA VAL A 97 12.20 -7.56 3.24
C VAL A 97 12.18 -6.89 1.87
N PRO A 98 12.49 -7.60 0.78
CA PRO A 98 12.66 -6.98 -0.52
C PRO A 98 11.37 -6.39 -1.11
N VAL A 99 11.53 -5.30 -1.85
CA VAL A 99 10.50 -4.63 -2.66
C VAL A 99 10.98 -4.61 -4.11
N VAL A 100 10.16 -5.13 -5.02
CA VAL A 100 10.47 -5.18 -6.45
C VAL A 100 9.47 -4.41 -7.29
N ALA A 101 9.87 -4.02 -8.50
CA ALA A 101 8.96 -3.40 -9.47
C ALA A 101 7.83 -4.38 -9.83
N ALA A 102 6.58 -3.98 -9.57
CA ALA A 102 5.41 -4.79 -9.86
C ALA A 102 5.15 -4.98 -11.36
N TYR A 103 5.61 -4.04 -12.19
CA TYR A 103 5.54 -4.05 -13.64
C TYR A 103 6.67 -3.21 -14.23
N GLY A 104 7.06 -3.47 -15.50
CA GLY A 104 8.11 -2.70 -16.18
C GLY A 104 7.68 -1.26 -16.45
N GLY A 105 8.63 -0.31 -16.39
CA GLY A 105 8.34 1.10 -16.63
C GLY A 105 9.50 2.04 -16.32
N TYR A 106 9.20 3.32 -16.23
CA TYR A 106 10.18 4.39 -16.04
C TYR A 106 10.17 4.89 -14.59
N LEU A 107 11.19 4.53 -13.83
CA LEU A 107 11.33 4.88 -12.42
C LEU A 107 11.76 6.33 -12.24
N THR A 108 11.11 6.99 -11.29
CA THR A 108 11.49 8.31 -10.78
C THR A 108 11.55 8.26 -9.26
N ARG A 109 12.62 8.83 -8.70
CA ARG A 109 12.77 9.14 -7.28
C ARG A 109 12.98 10.64 -7.13
N LEU A 110 12.01 11.35 -6.54
CA LEU A 110 12.15 12.79 -6.31
C LEU A 110 13.34 13.06 -5.37
N ARG A 111 13.96 14.24 -5.53
CA ARG A 111 15.18 14.60 -4.80
C ARG A 111 14.98 14.62 -3.27
N GLU A 112 13.79 15.03 -2.83
CA GLU A 112 13.39 15.11 -1.42
C GLU A 112 12.85 13.78 -0.85
N TRP A 113 12.61 12.77 -1.69
CA TRP A 113 12.02 11.52 -1.25
C TRP A 113 13.05 10.57 -0.63
N ARG A 114 12.84 10.28 0.65
CA ARG A 114 13.70 9.40 1.45
C ARG A 114 13.32 7.94 1.33
N ALA A 115 12.00 7.68 1.24
CA ALA A 115 11.41 6.35 1.39
C ALA A 115 10.53 5.91 0.23
N SER A 116 10.45 6.69 -0.85
CA SER A 116 9.49 6.46 -1.93
C SER A 116 10.11 6.49 -3.31
N VAL A 117 9.55 5.70 -4.21
CA VAL A 117 9.76 5.77 -5.65
C VAL A 117 8.42 5.64 -6.38
N ILE A 118 8.35 6.14 -7.60
CA ILE A 118 7.23 5.93 -8.53
C ILE A 118 7.76 5.33 -9.83
N ILE A 119 6.92 4.53 -10.48
CA ILE A 119 7.21 4.00 -11.81
C ILE A 119 6.05 4.35 -12.73
N ARG A 120 6.36 5.01 -13.85
CA ARG A 120 5.41 5.37 -14.90
C ARG A 120 5.24 4.21 -15.87
N HIS A 121 3.99 3.88 -16.20
CA HIS A 121 3.63 2.79 -17.10
C HIS A 121 2.66 3.28 -18.18
N GLU A 122 2.72 2.67 -19.37
CA GLU A 122 1.55 2.56 -20.21
C GLU A 122 0.60 1.53 -19.55
N ASP A 123 -0.68 1.89 -19.42
CA ASP A 123 -1.63 1.04 -18.71
C ASP A 123 -1.97 -0.21 -19.53
N PRO A 124 -1.60 -1.41 -19.06
CA PRO A 124 -1.85 -2.64 -19.80
C PRO A 124 -3.34 -3.02 -19.91
N LEU A 125 -4.19 -2.43 -19.05
CA LEU A 125 -5.65 -2.71 -19.05
C LEU A 125 -6.45 -1.61 -19.76
N ALA A 126 -5.83 -0.48 -20.11
CA ALA A 126 -6.48 0.63 -20.82
C ALA A 126 -5.48 1.31 -21.77
N PRO A 127 -5.27 0.79 -22.99
CA PRO A 127 -4.30 1.32 -23.94
C PRO A 127 -4.44 2.82 -24.16
N GLY A 128 -3.32 3.53 -24.19
CA GLY A 128 -3.25 5.00 -24.33
C GLY A 128 -3.42 5.76 -23.01
N ARG A 129 -3.68 5.08 -21.90
CA ARG A 129 -3.66 5.70 -20.57
C ARG A 129 -2.28 5.53 -19.93
N THR A 130 -1.78 6.58 -19.31
CA THR A 130 -0.60 6.53 -18.44
C THR A 130 -1.04 6.37 -17.00
N ILE A 131 -0.41 5.45 -16.28
CA ILE A 131 -0.58 5.23 -14.85
C ILE A 131 0.77 5.18 -14.15
N TRP A 132 0.74 5.26 -12.82
CA TRP A 132 1.93 5.20 -11.98
C TRP A 132 1.75 4.14 -10.91
N SER A 133 2.79 3.36 -10.62
CA SER A 133 2.86 2.61 -9.37
C SER A 133 3.69 3.39 -8.35
N TYR A 134 3.21 3.48 -7.13
CA TYR A 134 3.83 4.19 -6.02
C TYR A 134 4.23 3.19 -4.93
N TYR A 135 5.45 3.31 -4.46
CA TYR A 135 6.06 2.46 -3.43
C TYR A 135 6.58 3.37 -2.33
N THR A 136 6.18 3.14 -1.08
CA THR A 136 6.66 3.97 0.03
C THR A 136 6.89 3.19 1.31
N HIS A 137 7.37 3.90 2.33
CA HIS A 137 7.85 3.44 3.63
C HIS A 137 9.24 2.78 3.60
N MET A 138 9.95 2.77 2.48
CA MET A 138 11.28 2.17 2.30
C MET A 138 12.41 2.99 2.96
N ALA A 139 12.29 3.28 4.26
CA ALA A 139 13.36 3.89 5.06
C ALA A 139 13.21 3.51 6.53
N SER A 140 14.28 3.77 7.32
CA SER A 140 14.24 3.69 8.78
C SER A 140 13.13 4.57 9.34
N ARG A 141 12.65 4.26 10.53
CA ARG A 141 11.56 4.97 11.21
C ARG A 141 11.75 6.49 11.28
N THR A 142 12.97 6.96 11.43
CA THR A 142 13.35 8.38 11.48
C THR A 142 13.63 8.97 10.09
N GLY A 143 13.70 8.13 9.05
CA GLY A 143 14.02 8.55 7.69
C GLY A 143 15.47 8.97 7.47
N ASP A 144 16.37 8.70 8.43
CA ASP A 144 17.81 8.97 8.34
C ASP A 144 18.55 7.97 7.45
N ARG A 145 18.01 6.75 7.32
CA ARG A 145 18.52 5.70 6.45
C ARG A 145 17.47 5.28 5.43
N SER A 146 17.71 5.56 4.15
CA SER A 146 16.91 5.03 3.04
C SER A 146 17.24 3.56 2.81
N PHE A 147 16.21 2.76 2.51
CA PHE A 147 16.32 1.36 2.09
C PHE A 147 16.06 1.17 0.59
N ILE A 148 15.99 2.27 -0.17
CA ILE A 148 15.94 2.24 -1.64
C ILE A 148 17.33 1.86 -2.16
N GLU A 149 17.38 1.01 -3.18
CA GLU A 149 18.62 0.56 -3.79
C GLU A 149 19.52 1.74 -4.23
N PRO A 150 20.84 1.65 -4.02
CA PRO A 150 21.77 2.71 -4.41
C PRO A 150 21.76 3.03 -5.92
N ALA A 151 21.29 2.11 -6.76
CA ALA A 151 21.09 2.33 -8.19
C ALA A 151 20.06 3.43 -8.49
N PHE A 152 19.21 3.78 -7.52
CA PHE A 152 18.18 4.82 -7.63
C PHE A 152 18.42 5.96 -6.64
N PRO A 153 19.47 6.76 -6.81
CA PRO A 153 19.78 7.88 -5.92
C PRO A 153 18.67 8.96 -5.96
N PRO A 154 18.56 9.82 -4.93
CA PRO A 154 17.64 10.96 -4.96
C PRO A 154 17.84 11.82 -6.21
N GLY A 155 16.77 12.10 -6.95
CA GLY A 155 16.79 12.83 -8.20
C GLY A 155 16.88 11.93 -9.46
N THR A 156 16.86 10.59 -9.32
CA THR A 156 16.67 9.68 -10.46
C THR A 156 15.39 10.03 -11.21
N ARG A 157 15.46 10.10 -12.54
CA ARG A 157 14.33 10.42 -13.42
C ARG A 157 14.29 9.48 -14.61
N GLU A 158 13.08 8.96 -14.91
CA GLU A 158 12.77 8.20 -16.12
C GLU A 158 13.78 7.07 -16.41
N MET A 159 14.26 6.38 -15.38
CA MET A 159 15.13 5.22 -15.53
C MET A 159 14.27 3.98 -15.78
N TRP A 160 14.50 3.30 -16.91
CA TRP A 160 13.79 2.05 -17.21
C TRP A 160 14.13 0.96 -16.20
N VAL A 161 13.11 0.28 -15.72
CA VAL A 161 13.21 -0.92 -14.86
C VAL A 161 12.30 -2.00 -15.39
N GLU A 162 12.77 -3.24 -15.38
CA GLU A 162 11.96 -4.42 -15.72
C GLU A 162 11.09 -4.83 -14.53
N GLN A 163 9.99 -5.53 -14.80
CA GLN A 163 9.22 -6.22 -13.76
C GLN A 163 10.14 -7.12 -12.91
N GLY A 164 10.03 -7.10 -11.59
CA GLY A 164 10.86 -7.86 -10.68
C GLY A 164 12.22 -7.20 -10.34
N THR A 165 12.57 -6.05 -10.95
CA THR A 165 13.77 -5.29 -10.54
C THR A 165 13.69 -4.92 -9.06
N LEU A 166 14.74 -5.21 -8.28
CA LEU A 166 14.84 -4.82 -6.88
C LEU A 166 14.87 -3.29 -6.75
N LEU A 167 13.89 -2.74 -6.06
CA LEU A 167 13.77 -1.30 -5.81
C LEU A 167 14.34 -0.89 -4.45
N GLY A 168 14.33 -1.81 -3.51
CA GLY A 168 14.75 -1.59 -2.13
C GLY A 168 14.11 -2.57 -1.17
N TYR A 169 13.90 -2.14 0.07
CA TYR A 169 13.38 -2.99 1.14
C TYR A 169 12.34 -2.24 1.96
N GLN A 170 11.41 -2.99 2.56
CA GLN A 170 10.39 -2.47 3.46
C GLN A 170 11.01 -1.75 4.66
N GLY A 171 10.34 -0.72 5.12
CA GLY A 171 10.73 0.07 6.29
C GLY A 171 9.53 0.56 7.08
N GLU A 172 9.73 1.62 7.88
CA GLU A 172 8.74 2.13 8.83
C GLU A 172 8.53 3.65 8.73
N TYR A 173 9.07 4.30 7.70
CA TYR A 173 9.04 5.76 7.58
C TYR A 173 7.70 6.27 7.07
N THR A 174 7.04 7.10 7.87
CA THR A 174 5.74 7.75 7.57
C THR A 174 5.83 9.27 7.45
N GLY A 175 6.98 9.80 7.11
CA GLY A 175 7.20 11.24 7.15
C GLY A 175 7.32 11.73 8.59
N ASN A 176 6.59 12.81 8.91
CA ASN A 176 6.64 13.44 10.24
C ASN A 176 5.59 12.89 11.22
N SER A 177 4.93 11.79 10.89
CA SER A 177 3.94 11.19 11.80
C SER A 177 4.64 10.58 13.01
N PRO A 178 4.25 10.94 14.25
CA PRO A 178 4.77 10.31 15.45
C PRO A 178 4.20 8.90 15.65
N ALA A 179 3.14 8.53 14.94
CA ALA A 179 2.53 7.22 15.07
C ALA A 179 3.44 6.13 14.49
N PRO A 180 3.79 5.10 15.28
CA PRO A 180 4.52 3.97 14.74
C PRO A 180 3.63 3.22 13.76
N VAL A 181 4.12 3.05 12.54
CA VAL A 181 3.61 2.05 11.62
C VAL A 181 4.53 0.84 11.72
N GLY A 182 3.99 -0.35 11.67
CA GLY A 182 4.80 -1.56 11.60
C GLY A 182 5.58 -1.62 10.28
N LEU A 183 6.55 -2.52 10.21
CA LEU A 183 7.27 -2.80 8.97
C LEU A 183 6.30 -3.16 7.84
N HIS A 184 6.24 -2.36 6.79
CA HIS A 184 5.42 -2.66 5.62
C HIS A 184 5.85 -1.87 4.37
N LEU A 185 5.35 -2.32 3.23
CA LEU A 185 5.28 -1.57 1.98
C LEU A 185 3.85 -1.07 1.80
N HIS A 186 3.66 0.24 1.61
CA HIS A 186 2.45 0.76 0.99
C HIS A 186 2.66 0.79 -0.53
N PHE A 187 1.72 0.18 -1.26
CA PHE A 187 1.72 0.12 -2.72
C PHE A 187 0.39 0.61 -3.28
N SER A 188 0.41 1.55 -4.22
CA SER A 188 -0.78 2.03 -4.91
C SER A 188 -0.57 2.19 -6.41
N LEU A 189 -1.66 2.11 -7.17
CA LEU A 189 -1.74 2.48 -8.58
C LEU A 189 -2.43 3.82 -8.70
N VAL A 190 -1.78 4.77 -9.37
CA VAL A 190 -2.17 6.18 -9.37
C VAL A 190 -2.39 6.65 -10.80
N LEU A 191 -3.45 7.44 -11.01
CA LEU A 191 -3.75 8.08 -12.27
C LEU A 191 -2.72 9.18 -12.57
N SER A 192 -2.55 9.50 -13.85
CA SER A 192 -1.80 10.68 -14.28
C SER A 192 -2.66 11.94 -14.25
N GLU A 193 -2.01 13.08 -14.11
CA GLU A 193 -2.58 14.38 -14.53
C GLU A 193 -2.71 14.42 -16.07
N PRO A 194 -3.44 15.39 -16.63
CA PRO A 194 -3.60 15.51 -18.08
C PRO A 194 -2.28 15.69 -18.86
N ASP A 195 -1.23 16.19 -18.21
CA ASP A 195 0.11 16.34 -18.78
C ASP A 195 0.98 15.07 -18.63
N GLY A 196 0.41 13.97 -18.09
CA GLY A 196 1.10 12.71 -17.85
C GLY A 196 1.88 12.65 -16.55
N SER A 197 1.97 13.72 -15.76
CA SER A 197 2.68 13.73 -14.48
C SER A 197 1.95 12.92 -13.40
N PHE A 198 2.69 12.54 -12.35
CA PHE A 198 2.17 11.81 -11.20
C PHE A 198 1.14 12.65 -10.44
N ARG A 199 -0.06 12.09 -10.24
CA ARG A 199 -1.10 12.70 -9.42
C ARG A 199 -0.89 12.37 -7.95
N ASN A 200 -1.33 13.26 -7.06
CA ASN A 200 -1.26 12.99 -5.62
C ASN A 200 -2.13 11.78 -5.24
N GLU A 201 -1.50 10.73 -4.70
CA GLU A 201 -2.15 9.47 -4.32
C GLU A 201 -3.00 9.57 -3.05
N GLY A 202 -2.86 10.64 -2.25
CA GLY A 202 -3.57 10.81 -0.97
C GLY A 202 -5.10 10.96 -1.07
N ARG A 203 -5.68 10.75 -2.25
CA ARG A 203 -7.13 10.72 -2.49
C ARG A 203 -7.51 9.46 -3.24
N LEU A 204 -8.49 8.72 -2.76
CA LEU A 204 -8.97 7.50 -3.41
C LEU A 204 -9.35 7.72 -4.88
N ALA A 205 -9.97 8.86 -5.21
CA ALA A 205 -10.34 9.22 -6.59
C ALA A 205 -9.15 9.39 -7.55
N ASN A 206 -7.94 9.50 -7.03
CA ASN A 206 -6.70 9.59 -7.82
C ASN A 206 -6.04 8.22 -8.00
N THR A 207 -6.55 7.18 -7.36
CA THR A 207 -5.99 5.83 -7.39
C THR A 207 -6.89 4.85 -8.14
N LEU A 208 -6.33 3.73 -8.54
CA LEU A 208 -7.02 2.64 -9.18
C LEU A 208 -7.09 1.44 -8.25
N ASP A 209 -8.20 0.70 -8.30
CA ASP A 209 -8.29 -0.62 -7.66
C ASP A 209 -7.17 -1.53 -8.21
N PRO A 210 -6.23 -2.01 -7.38
CA PRO A 210 -5.13 -2.84 -7.84
C PRO A 210 -5.57 -4.27 -8.18
N SER A 211 -6.79 -4.66 -7.83
CA SER A 211 -7.28 -6.03 -7.98
C SER A 211 -7.16 -6.58 -9.40
N PRO A 212 -7.61 -5.88 -10.47
CA PRO A 212 -7.50 -6.41 -11.83
C PRO A 212 -6.05 -6.45 -12.34
N TYR A 213 -5.18 -5.57 -11.82
CA TYR A 213 -3.77 -5.52 -12.23
C TYR A 213 -2.95 -6.66 -11.64
N LEU A 214 -3.20 -7.02 -10.38
CA LEU A 214 -2.51 -8.07 -9.65
C LEU A 214 -3.22 -9.43 -9.74
N GLY A 215 -4.46 -9.49 -10.25
CA GLY A 215 -5.24 -10.71 -10.33
C GLY A 215 -5.66 -11.26 -8.96
N MET A 216 -5.75 -10.40 -7.97
CA MET A 216 -6.06 -10.73 -6.57
C MET A 216 -7.27 -9.94 -6.07
N PRO A 217 -8.03 -10.42 -5.06
CA PRO A 217 -9.10 -9.66 -4.42
C PRO A 217 -8.50 -8.64 -3.42
N LEU A 218 -8.16 -7.43 -3.88
CA LEU A 218 -7.44 -6.40 -3.11
C LEU A 218 -8.32 -5.19 -2.76
N ASN A 219 -9.60 -5.23 -3.14
CA ASN A 219 -10.58 -4.24 -2.72
C ASN A 219 -11.29 -4.72 -1.45
N ILE A 220 -11.42 -3.85 -0.45
CA ILE A 220 -12.07 -4.22 0.82
C ILE A 220 -13.53 -4.68 0.64
N ALA A 221 -14.21 -4.22 -0.40
CA ALA A 221 -15.58 -4.66 -0.69
C ALA A 221 -15.68 -6.18 -0.94
N GLU A 222 -14.61 -6.83 -1.37
CA GLU A 222 -14.55 -8.28 -1.58
C GLU A 222 -14.33 -9.08 -0.28
N ARG A 223 -13.87 -8.42 0.79
CA ARG A 223 -13.63 -9.01 2.13
C ARG A 223 -12.86 -10.34 2.09
N PRO A 224 -11.72 -10.43 1.40
CA PRO A 224 -10.99 -11.69 1.24
C PRO A 224 -10.46 -12.20 2.58
N ALA A 225 -10.41 -13.54 2.71
CA ALA A 225 -9.66 -14.18 3.79
C ALA A 225 -8.13 -13.99 3.59
N ARG A 226 -7.35 -14.18 4.64
CA ARG A 226 -5.88 -14.20 4.57
C ARG A 226 -5.38 -15.65 4.67
N PRO A 227 -4.28 -16.02 3.95
CA PRO A 227 -3.55 -15.21 3.01
C PRO A 227 -4.37 -14.92 1.73
N ILE A 228 -4.12 -13.76 1.11
CA ILE A 228 -4.73 -13.42 -0.18
C ILE A 228 -3.90 -14.07 -1.29
N GLY A 229 -4.56 -14.86 -2.12
CA GLY A 229 -3.96 -15.47 -3.30
C GLY A 229 -4.54 -14.94 -4.61
N CYS A 230 -4.12 -15.54 -5.72
CA CYS A 230 -4.69 -15.26 -7.02
C CYS A 230 -6.18 -15.63 -7.06
N ARG A 231 -6.95 -14.88 -7.84
CA ARG A 231 -8.33 -15.27 -8.16
C ARG A 231 -8.32 -16.58 -8.94
N ALA A 232 -9.28 -17.46 -8.67
CA ALA A 232 -9.55 -18.60 -9.55
C ALA A 232 -9.98 -18.07 -10.93
N LEU A 233 -9.43 -18.68 -12.00
CA LEU A 233 -9.83 -18.41 -13.36
C LEU A 233 -11.24 -18.96 -13.64
#